data_ed4273f922fbb8e91ad0638f2fbfa057
#
_entry.id   ed4273f922fbb8e91ad0638f2fbfa057
#
_cell.length_a   1.000
_cell.length_b   1.000
_cell.length_c   1.000
_cell.angle_alpha   90.00
_cell.angle_beta   90.00
_cell.angle_gamma   90.00
#
_symmetry.space_group_name_H-M   'P 1'
#
loop_
_entity.id
_entity.type
_entity.pdbx_description
1 polymer ?
#
loop_
_entity_poly.entity_id
_entity_poly.type
_entity_poly.pdbx_seq_one_letter_code
_entity_poly.pdbx_strand_id
1 'polypeptide(L)'
;MTGNKKIFVILITIIVVLAGVWLGLKFITGEEPVACTMDAKLCPDGSYVGRVPPKCDFAVCSETRTIKLYYYNYELDRDEFGNTACSRNGLVPVVREIPITQTPIQDTIKLLLSGNLTEEERAQGIDSEYPLEGLSLKGASLKDGVLTLKFDDSKNKTVGGSCRVGILWFQIEATAKQFPEVQQVRFLPEEIFQP
;
A
#
# COMPACT_ATOMS: atom_id res chain seq x y z
N MET A 1 -61.57 -7.78 48.17
CA MET A 1 -60.35 -7.27 47.56
C MET A 1 -59.48 -8.37 46.91
N THR A 2 -59.99 -9.54 46.54
CA THR A 2 -59.19 -10.67 46.01
C THR A 2 -59.27 -10.88 44.48
N GLY A 3 -60.29 -10.29 43.82
CA GLY A 3 -60.48 -10.44 42.37
C GLY A 3 -59.48 -9.72 41.51
N ASN A 4 -59.14 -8.48 41.84
CA ASN A 4 -58.26 -7.65 41.05
C ASN A 4 -56.78 -8.16 41.04
N LYS A 5 -56.35 -8.82 42.12
CA LYS A 5 -54.97 -9.40 42.13
C LYS A 5 -54.82 -10.60 41.18
N LYS A 6 -55.85 -11.42 41.06
CA LYS A 6 -55.89 -12.59 40.14
C LYS A 6 -55.89 -12.14 38.68
N ILE A 7 -56.66 -11.10 38.34
CA ILE A 7 -56.71 -10.54 36.99
C ILE A 7 -55.28 -9.90 36.60
N PHE A 8 -54.65 -9.21 37.54
CA PHE A 8 -53.35 -8.60 37.35
C PHE A 8 -52.23 -9.63 37.10
N VAL A 9 -52.26 -10.75 37.85
CA VAL A 9 -51.30 -11.86 37.67
C VAL A 9 -51.52 -12.53 36.31
N ILE A 10 -52.72 -12.74 35.86
CA ILE A 10 -53.04 -13.34 34.56
C ILE A 10 -52.56 -12.43 33.41
N LEU A 11 -52.74 -11.12 33.52
CA LEU A 11 -52.28 -10.17 32.53
C LEU A 11 -50.72 -10.17 32.40
N ILE A 12 -50.02 -10.20 33.53
CA ILE A 12 -48.56 -10.26 33.53
C ILE A 12 -48.05 -11.56 32.89
N THR A 13 -48.68 -12.71 33.20
CA THR A 13 -48.25 -13.98 32.60
C THR A 13 -48.47 -14.02 31.09
N ILE A 14 -49.58 -13.45 30.60
CA ILE A 14 -49.84 -13.34 29.16
C ILE A 14 -48.80 -12.45 28.47
N ILE A 15 -48.43 -11.31 29.07
CA ILE A 15 -47.40 -10.41 28.51
C ILE A 15 -46.04 -11.10 28.46
N VAL A 16 -45.64 -11.84 29.50
CA VAL A 16 -44.39 -12.58 29.55
C VAL A 16 -44.33 -13.69 28.49
N VAL A 17 -45.43 -14.43 28.31
CA VAL A 17 -45.54 -15.47 27.29
C VAL A 17 -45.48 -14.87 25.89
N LEU A 18 -46.20 -13.77 25.63
CA LEU A 18 -46.18 -13.10 24.34
C LEU A 18 -44.78 -12.51 24.02
N ALA A 19 -44.11 -11.92 25.02
CA ALA A 19 -42.76 -11.43 24.88
C ALA A 19 -41.76 -12.57 24.61
N GLY A 20 -41.91 -13.71 25.30
CA GLY A 20 -41.09 -14.91 25.08
C GLY A 20 -41.27 -15.51 23.68
N VAL A 21 -42.52 -15.58 23.19
CA VAL A 21 -42.83 -16.04 21.83
C VAL A 21 -42.25 -15.06 20.79
N TRP A 22 -42.35 -13.75 21.01
CA TRP A 22 -41.84 -12.75 20.09
C TRP A 22 -40.28 -12.76 20.02
N LEU A 23 -39.62 -12.91 21.19
CA LEU A 23 -38.18 -13.13 21.21
C LEU A 23 -37.79 -14.46 20.52
N GLY A 24 -38.50 -15.55 20.80
CA GLY A 24 -38.22 -16.85 20.18
C GLY A 24 -38.38 -16.82 18.66
N LEU A 25 -39.40 -16.14 18.13
CA LEU A 25 -39.59 -15.97 16.69
C LEU A 25 -38.46 -15.17 16.04
N LYS A 26 -37.89 -14.17 16.72
CA LYS A 26 -36.74 -13.44 16.21
C LYS A 26 -35.46 -14.29 16.12
N PHE A 27 -35.28 -15.25 17.00
CA PHE A 27 -34.13 -16.16 16.96
C PHE A 27 -34.26 -17.25 15.86
N ILE A 28 -35.45 -17.53 15.39
CA ILE A 28 -35.70 -18.57 14.36
C ILE A 28 -35.60 -18.01 12.94
N THR A 29 -35.69 -16.67 12.75
CA THR A 29 -35.50 -16.01 11.45
C THR A 29 -34.03 -15.67 11.19
N GLY A 30 -33.09 -16.52 11.63
CA GLY A 30 -31.70 -16.44 11.18
C GLY A 30 -31.68 -16.65 9.66
N GLU A 31 -31.23 -15.66 8.90
CA GLU A 31 -30.99 -15.80 7.46
C GLU A 31 -30.08 -17.02 7.25
N GLU A 32 -30.55 -18.01 6.49
CA GLU A 32 -29.72 -19.16 6.14
C GLU A 32 -28.47 -18.63 5.42
N PRO A 33 -27.27 -19.12 5.80
CA PRO A 33 -26.04 -18.70 5.13
C PRO A 33 -26.13 -19.06 3.64
N VAL A 34 -26.21 -18.06 2.79
CA VAL A 34 -26.22 -18.24 1.34
C VAL A 34 -24.83 -18.71 0.92
N ALA A 35 -24.73 -19.94 0.42
CA ALA A 35 -23.50 -20.47 -0.17
C ALA A 35 -23.41 -20.01 -1.62
N CYS A 36 -22.43 -19.17 -1.92
CA CYS A 36 -22.15 -18.75 -3.29
C CYS A 36 -21.21 -19.74 -4.00
N THR A 37 -21.25 -19.73 -5.34
CA THR A 37 -20.29 -20.49 -6.15
C THR A 37 -18.86 -20.04 -5.90
N MET A 38 -17.89 -20.96 -5.99
CA MET A 38 -16.47 -20.68 -5.71
C MET A 38 -15.70 -20.15 -6.93
N ASP A 39 -16.41 -19.56 -7.91
CA ASP A 39 -15.76 -18.90 -9.04
C ASP A 39 -15.11 -17.58 -8.61
N ALA A 40 -14.03 -17.21 -9.30
CA ALA A 40 -13.25 -16.01 -9.00
C ALA A 40 -13.15 -15.11 -10.24
N LYS A 41 -13.19 -13.80 -10.02
CA LYS A 41 -12.97 -12.78 -11.05
C LYS A 41 -11.58 -12.20 -10.89
N LEU A 42 -10.82 -12.15 -11.98
CA LEU A 42 -9.52 -11.47 -12.03
C LEU A 42 -9.73 -9.94 -12.01
N CYS A 43 -9.05 -9.27 -11.10
CA CYS A 43 -9.03 -7.82 -10.99
C CYS A 43 -7.87 -7.19 -11.78
N PRO A 44 -7.93 -5.87 -12.08
CA PRO A 44 -6.88 -5.17 -12.84
C PRO A 44 -5.50 -5.18 -12.16
N ASP A 45 -5.44 -5.37 -10.83
CA ASP A 45 -4.19 -5.48 -10.05
C ASP A 45 -3.57 -6.89 -10.06
N GLY A 46 -4.23 -7.84 -10.76
CA GLY A 46 -3.84 -9.23 -10.79
C GLY A 46 -4.35 -10.06 -9.62
N SER A 47 -5.08 -9.48 -8.66
CA SER A 47 -5.75 -10.21 -7.59
C SER A 47 -7.02 -10.90 -8.08
N TYR A 48 -7.55 -11.82 -7.26
CA TYR A 48 -8.81 -12.49 -7.53
C TYR A 48 -9.83 -12.16 -6.45
N VAL A 49 -11.07 -11.89 -6.84
CA VAL A 49 -12.19 -11.68 -5.93
C VAL A 49 -13.25 -12.74 -6.15
N GLY A 50 -13.76 -13.29 -5.04
CA GLY A 50 -14.86 -14.24 -5.03
C GLY A 50 -16.22 -13.56 -4.95
N ARG A 51 -17.28 -14.40 -4.93
CA ARG A 51 -18.64 -13.94 -4.73
C ARG A 51 -18.96 -13.77 -3.24
N VAL A 52 -19.75 -12.74 -2.92
CA VAL A 52 -20.13 -12.41 -1.53
C VAL A 52 -21.64 -12.51 -1.33
N PRO A 53 -22.08 -13.16 -0.22
CA PRO A 53 -23.48 -13.19 0.16
C PRO A 53 -24.03 -11.76 0.44
N PRO A 54 -25.36 -11.56 0.39
CA PRO A 54 -26.40 -12.55 0.08
C PRO A 54 -26.69 -12.72 -1.42
N LYS A 55 -26.25 -11.78 -2.27
CA LYS A 55 -26.57 -11.78 -3.70
C LYS A 55 -25.63 -12.62 -4.56
N CYS A 56 -24.53 -13.08 -3.99
CA CYS A 56 -23.48 -13.78 -4.72
C CYS A 56 -22.89 -12.99 -5.91
N ASP A 57 -22.90 -11.67 -5.80
CA ASP A 57 -22.15 -10.82 -6.72
C ASP A 57 -20.64 -10.91 -6.41
N PHE A 58 -19.78 -10.65 -7.41
CA PHE A 58 -18.35 -10.55 -7.15
C PHE A 58 -18.05 -9.37 -6.23
N ALA A 59 -17.14 -9.58 -5.28
CA ALA A 59 -16.60 -8.47 -4.49
C ALA A 59 -15.99 -7.39 -5.39
N VAL A 60 -16.01 -6.14 -4.94
CA VAL A 60 -15.44 -5.03 -5.69
C VAL A 60 -13.92 -5.17 -5.70
N CYS A 61 -13.33 -5.06 -6.89
CA CYS A 61 -11.87 -4.98 -7.02
C CYS A 61 -11.34 -3.71 -6.34
N SER A 62 -10.14 -3.80 -5.75
CA SER A 62 -9.48 -2.60 -5.23
C SER A 62 -9.21 -1.61 -6.39
N GLU A 63 -9.40 -0.33 -6.12
CA GLU A 63 -9.05 0.74 -7.05
C GLU A 63 -7.63 1.27 -6.79
N THR A 64 -7.03 0.90 -5.65
CA THR A 64 -5.69 1.28 -5.24
C THR A 64 -4.84 0.05 -4.92
N ARG A 65 -3.51 0.25 -5.00
CA ARG A 65 -2.51 -0.70 -4.49
C ARG A 65 -1.59 -0.02 -3.51
N THR A 66 -1.17 -0.76 -2.51
CA THR A 66 -0.15 -0.33 -1.55
C THR A 66 1.24 -0.54 -2.16
N ILE A 67 2.08 0.50 -2.07
CA ILE A 67 3.48 0.48 -2.49
C ILE A 67 4.38 1.02 -1.38
N LYS A 68 5.67 0.76 -1.48
CA LYS A 68 6.71 1.31 -0.61
C LYS A 68 7.62 2.23 -1.41
N LEU A 69 7.83 3.44 -0.92
CA LEU A 69 8.86 4.35 -1.40
C LEU A 69 10.04 4.26 -0.43
N TYR A 70 11.23 3.96 -0.93
CA TYR A 70 12.41 3.87 -0.08
C TYR A 70 13.14 5.21 -0.09
N TYR A 71 13.07 5.90 1.05
CA TYR A 71 13.84 7.11 1.34
C TYR A 71 15.02 6.79 2.24
N TYR A 72 15.76 7.78 2.69
CA TYR A 72 16.98 7.56 3.44
C TYR A 72 16.92 8.19 4.84
N ASN A 73 17.49 7.49 5.83
CA ASN A 73 17.68 8.01 7.16
C ASN A 73 19.18 7.93 7.50
N TYR A 74 19.83 9.06 7.58
CA TYR A 74 21.27 9.17 7.83
C TYR A 74 21.66 8.68 9.24
N GLU A 75 20.76 8.75 10.21
CA GLU A 75 21.04 8.29 11.57
C GLU A 75 21.10 6.75 11.68
N LEU A 76 20.42 6.04 10.80
CA LEU A 76 20.42 4.58 10.73
C LEU A 76 21.65 4.02 10.00
N ASP A 77 22.42 4.88 9.33
CA ASP A 77 23.56 4.47 8.50
C ASP A 77 24.86 5.18 8.90
N ARG A 78 25.14 5.18 10.21
CA ARG A 78 26.37 5.69 10.76
C ARG A 78 27.38 4.57 10.97
N ASP A 79 28.66 4.88 10.67
CA ASP A 79 29.79 4.02 11.00
C ASP A 79 30.17 4.15 12.51
N GLU A 80 31.15 3.38 12.94
CA GLU A 80 31.67 3.43 14.30
C GLU A 80 32.27 4.79 14.72
N PHE A 81 32.59 5.64 13.76
CA PHE A 81 33.10 7.00 13.98
C PHE A 81 32.01 8.07 13.90
N GLY A 82 30.76 7.68 13.64
CA GLY A 82 29.62 8.58 13.52
C GLY A 82 29.45 9.22 12.13
N ASN A 83 30.26 8.83 11.13
CA ASN A 83 30.07 9.29 9.75
C ASN A 83 28.99 8.48 9.04
N THR A 84 28.37 9.05 8.02
CA THR A 84 27.44 8.32 7.14
C THR A 84 28.21 7.27 6.35
N ALA A 85 27.82 6.00 6.48
CA ALA A 85 28.46 4.88 5.79
C ALA A 85 28.09 4.80 4.30
N CYS A 86 27.06 5.54 3.88
CA CYS A 86 26.56 5.61 2.51
C CYS A 86 26.18 4.22 1.96
N SER A 87 25.51 3.44 2.81
CA SER A 87 25.12 2.07 2.51
C SER A 87 23.61 1.94 2.35
N ARG A 88 23.13 0.73 2.07
CA ARG A 88 21.70 0.46 2.00
C ARG A 88 21.00 0.37 3.38
N ASN A 89 21.77 0.40 4.48
CA ASN A 89 21.20 0.30 5.83
C ASN A 89 20.36 1.52 6.20
N GLY A 90 20.65 2.68 5.59
CA GLY A 90 19.85 3.90 5.78
C GLY A 90 18.51 3.91 5.04
N LEU A 91 18.21 2.91 4.21
CA LEU A 91 16.96 2.87 3.46
C LEU A 91 15.76 2.56 4.36
N VAL A 92 14.76 3.43 4.36
CA VAL A 92 13.52 3.30 5.13
C VAL A 92 12.33 3.27 4.19
N PRO A 93 11.48 2.23 4.27
CA PRO A 93 10.27 2.16 3.46
C PRO A 93 9.17 3.05 4.01
N VAL A 94 8.61 3.89 3.18
CA VAL A 94 7.43 4.71 3.44
C VAL A 94 6.28 4.18 2.61
N VAL A 95 5.18 3.84 3.27
CA VAL A 95 4.01 3.23 2.62
C VAL A 95 3.15 4.31 1.95
N ARG A 96 2.72 4.04 0.73
CA ARG A 96 1.78 4.87 -0.02
C ARG A 96 0.74 4.00 -0.72
N GLU A 97 -0.43 4.58 -0.97
CA GLU A 97 -1.42 4.01 -1.86
C GLU A 97 -1.45 4.76 -3.17
N ILE A 98 -1.42 4.03 -4.27
CA ILE A 98 -1.52 4.59 -5.63
C ILE A 98 -2.69 3.94 -6.37
N PRO A 99 -3.33 4.65 -7.31
CA PRO A 99 -4.31 4.04 -8.20
C PRO A 99 -3.72 2.84 -8.95
N ILE A 100 -4.56 1.87 -9.26
CA ILE A 100 -4.17 0.76 -10.14
C ILE A 100 -4.10 1.27 -11.57
N THR A 101 -2.89 1.19 -12.15
CA THR A 101 -2.60 1.65 -13.52
C THR A 101 -1.95 0.55 -14.32
N GLN A 102 -1.79 0.78 -15.63
CA GLN A 102 -1.06 -0.12 -16.54
C GLN A 102 0.47 -0.01 -16.36
N THR A 103 0.95 1.02 -15.64
CA THR A 103 2.37 1.33 -15.47
C THR A 103 2.77 1.50 -14.00
N PRO A 104 2.43 0.53 -13.12
CA PRO A 104 2.59 0.71 -11.67
C PRO A 104 4.03 0.97 -11.25
N ILE A 105 5.01 0.32 -11.87
CA ILE A 105 6.44 0.54 -11.58
C ILE A 105 6.83 1.98 -11.94
N GLN A 106 6.47 2.44 -13.14
CA GLN A 106 6.79 3.79 -13.59
C GLN A 106 6.15 4.86 -12.69
N ASP A 107 4.89 4.66 -12.29
CA ASP A 107 4.16 5.59 -11.45
C ASP A 107 4.75 5.64 -10.04
N THR A 108 5.15 4.48 -9.49
CA THR A 108 5.85 4.39 -8.20
C THR A 108 7.20 5.14 -8.23
N ILE A 109 8.00 4.97 -9.29
CA ILE A 109 9.28 5.70 -9.41
C ILE A 109 9.05 7.20 -9.56
N LYS A 110 8.05 7.63 -10.35
CA LYS A 110 7.70 9.07 -10.43
C LYS A 110 7.29 9.63 -9.08
N LEU A 111 6.54 8.86 -8.29
CA LEU A 111 6.14 9.27 -6.95
C LEU A 111 7.33 9.41 -6.00
N LEU A 112 8.30 8.47 -6.05
CA LEU A 112 9.56 8.60 -5.30
C LEU A 112 10.29 9.88 -5.67
N LEU A 113 10.46 10.15 -6.99
CA LEU A 113 11.16 11.33 -7.49
C LEU A 113 10.47 12.66 -7.15
N SER A 114 9.20 12.64 -6.74
CA SER A 114 8.50 13.83 -6.26
C SER A 114 8.90 14.25 -4.84
N GLY A 115 9.57 13.36 -4.08
CA GLY A 115 10.11 13.66 -2.75
C GLY A 115 9.05 13.99 -1.69
N ASN A 116 7.82 13.50 -1.85
CA ASN A 116 6.69 13.81 -0.99
C ASN A 116 6.76 13.09 0.36
N LEU A 117 7.60 13.61 1.26
CA LEU A 117 7.67 13.23 2.66
C LEU A 117 6.76 14.13 3.51
N THR A 118 6.03 13.53 4.45
CA THR A 118 5.25 14.29 5.44
C THR A 118 6.14 14.91 6.51
N GLU A 119 5.60 15.83 7.31
CA GLU A 119 6.33 16.40 8.44
C GLU A 119 6.66 15.33 9.50
N GLU A 120 5.76 14.39 9.72
CA GLU A 120 5.96 13.28 10.66
C GLU A 120 7.07 12.34 10.21
N GLU A 121 7.16 12.05 8.92
CA GLU A 121 8.23 11.23 8.34
C GLU A 121 9.58 11.93 8.46
N ARG A 122 9.64 13.24 8.18
CA ARG A 122 10.86 14.04 8.41
C ARG A 122 11.24 14.13 9.89
N ALA A 123 10.27 14.22 10.79
CA ALA A 123 10.53 14.20 12.22
C ALA A 123 11.11 12.87 12.72
N GLN A 124 10.90 11.78 11.98
CA GLN A 124 11.52 10.48 12.23
C GLN A 124 12.93 10.35 11.64
N GLY A 125 13.47 11.44 11.08
CA GLY A 125 14.80 11.46 10.45
C GLY A 125 14.84 10.91 9.03
N ILE A 126 13.67 10.68 8.40
CA ILE A 126 13.60 10.27 7.00
C ILE A 126 13.81 11.48 6.11
N ASP A 127 14.74 11.40 5.18
CA ASP A 127 15.11 12.48 4.29
C ASP A 127 15.24 12.02 2.84
N SER A 128 15.24 12.98 1.92
CA SER A 128 15.44 12.77 0.50
C SER A 128 15.87 14.05 -0.18
N GLU A 129 16.81 13.95 -1.11
CA GLU A 129 17.15 15.05 -2.01
C GLU A 129 16.12 15.24 -3.14
N TYR A 130 15.24 14.25 -3.37
CA TYR A 130 14.16 14.43 -4.34
C TYR A 130 13.14 15.45 -3.84
N PRO A 131 12.56 16.28 -4.75
CA PRO A 131 12.77 16.32 -6.19
C PRO A 131 14.07 17.02 -6.58
N LEU A 132 14.81 16.41 -7.54
CA LEU A 132 15.95 17.07 -8.15
C LEU A 132 15.48 17.91 -9.36
N GLU A 133 15.84 19.18 -9.38
CA GLU A 133 15.46 20.10 -10.45
C GLU A 133 16.00 19.61 -11.81
N GLY A 134 15.10 19.46 -12.77
CA GLY A 134 15.45 19.01 -14.13
C GLY A 134 15.53 17.50 -14.29
N LEU A 135 15.46 16.71 -13.22
CA LEU A 135 15.39 15.25 -13.30
C LEU A 135 13.95 14.79 -13.59
N SER A 136 13.79 13.94 -14.59
CA SER A 136 12.49 13.34 -14.89
C SER A 136 12.63 11.93 -15.46
N LEU A 137 11.72 11.04 -15.09
CA LEU A 137 11.63 9.70 -15.68
C LEU A 137 10.84 9.81 -17.01
N LYS A 138 11.52 9.51 -18.12
CA LYS A 138 10.94 9.53 -19.48
C LYS A 138 10.27 8.22 -19.86
N GLY A 139 10.70 7.11 -19.25
CA GLY A 139 10.11 5.81 -19.52
C GLY A 139 10.69 4.69 -18.68
N ALA A 140 9.95 3.60 -18.60
CA ALA A 140 10.36 2.37 -17.96
C ALA A 140 10.01 1.19 -18.87
N SER A 141 10.90 0.22 -19.01
CA SER A 141 10.63 -1.04 -19.70
C SER A 141 11.19 -2.21 -18.91
N LEU A 142 10.38 -3.26 -18.76
CA LEU A 142 10.75 -4.49 -18.08
C LEU A 142 10.88 -5.61 -19.11
N LYS A 143 12.04 -6.24 -19.17
CA LYS A 143 12.29 -7.39 -20.03
C LYS A 143 13.19 -8.38 -19.31
N ASP A 144 12.79 -9.65 -19.25
CA ASP A 144 13.56 -10.75 -18.67
C ASP A 144 14.07 -10.45 -17.23
N GLY A 145 13.23 -9.80 -16.42
CA GLY A 145 13.57 -9.39 -15.05
C GLY A 145 14.44 -8.13 -14.96
N VAL A 146 14.87 -7.55 -16.06
CA VAL A 146 15.66 -6.31 -16.10
C VAL A 146 14.75 -5.11 -16.35
N LEU A 147 14.62 -4.26 -15.35
CA LEU A 147 13.93 -2.98 -15.46
C LEU A 147 14.91 -1.91 -15.96
N THR A 148 14.65 -1.37 -17.14
CA THR A 148 15.39 -0.24 -17.69
C THR A 148 14.60 1.04 -17.47
N LEU A 149 15.16 1.97 -16.70
CA LEU A 149 14.61 3.29 -16.41
C LEU A 149 15.36 4.34 -17.25
N LYS A 150 14.60 5.04 -18.10
CA LYS A 150 15.16 6.11 -18.92
C LYS A 150 14.87 7.47 -18.30
N PHE A 151 15.91 8.19 -17.96
CA PHE A 151 15.83 9.52 -17.37
C PHE A 151 16.23 10.64 -18.33
N ASP A 152 15.86 11.84 -17.96
CA ASP A 152 16.41 13.10 -18.43
C ASP A 152 16.83 13.92 -17.22
N ASP A 153 18.07 14.42 -17.21
CA ASP A 153 18.60 15.30 -16.18
C ASP A 153 19.16 16.57 -16.82
N SER A 154 18.26 17.44 -17.22
CA SER A 154 18.60 18.67 -17.95
C SER A 154 19.42 19.68 -17.15
N LYS A 155 19.49 19.51 -15.82
CA LYS A 155 20.25 20.38 -14.90
C LYS A 155 21.47 19.68 -14.30
N ASN A 156 21.77 18.45 -14.74
CA ASN A 156 22.90 17.66 -14.27
C ASN A 156 22.94 17.54 -12.72
N LYS A 157 21.78 17.24 -12.11
CA LYS A 157 21.62 17.14 -10.65
C LYS A 157 21.90 15.74 -10.09
N THR A 158 22.08 14.74 -10.95
CA THR A 158 22.38 13.36 -10.53
C THR A 158 23.87 13.09 -10.35
N VAL A 159 24.74 14.09 -10.54
CA VAL A 159 26.17 13.99 -10.31
C VAL A 159 26.57 14.43 -8.90
N GLY A 160 27.74 14.02 -8.44
CA GLY A 160 28.28 14.42 -7.14
C GLY A 160 29.27 13.39 -6.59
N GLY A 161 29.59 13.48 -5.30
CA GLY A 161 30.41 12.48 -4.65
C GLY A 161 29.73 11.11 -4.58
N SER A 162 30.53 10.04 -4.60
CA SER A 162 30.03 8.64 -4.63
C SER A 162 28.98 8.30 -3.56
N CYS A 163 29.11 8.87 -2.37
CA CYS A 163 28.15 8.70 -1.29
C CYS A 163 26.77 9.22 -1.70
N ARG A 164 26.67 10.48 -2.09
CA ARG A 164 25.43 11.13 -2.49
C ARG A 164 24.75 10.40 -3.65
N VAL A 165 25.53 10.13 -4.69
CA VAL A 165 25.02 9.46 -5.89
C VAL A 165 24.57 8.04 -5.58
N GLY A 166 25.31 7.33 -4.72
CA GLY A 166 24.93 6.00 -4.25
C GLY A 166 23.59 6.00 -3.51
N ILE A 167 23.35 6.97 -2.62
CA ILE A 167 22.09 7.10 -1.89
C ILE A 167 20.93 7.37 -2.84
N LEU A 168 21.08 8.25 -3.82
CA LEU A 168 20.06 8.52 -4.85
C LEU A 168 19.71 7.25 -5.64
N TRP A 169 20.74 6.51 -6.06
CA TRP A 169 20.58 5.22 -6.74
C TRP A 169 19.84 4.21 -5.88
N PHE A 170 20.27 4.01 -4.62
CA PHE A 170 19.71 3.00 -3.72
C PHE A 170 18.23 3.19 -3.48
N GLN A 171 17.76 4.44 -3.35
CA GLN A 171 16.34 4.75 -3.18
C GLN A 171 15.52 4.26 -4.38
N ILE A 172 15.98 4.55 -5.61
CA ILE A 172 15.30 4.11 -6.83
C ILE A 172 15.34 2.58 -6.96
N GLU A 173 16.52 1.97 -6.77
CA GLU A 173 16.67 0.52 -6.90
C GLU A 173 15.80 -0.24 -5.90
N ALA A 174 15.80 0.14 -4.62
CA ALA A 174 14.99 -0.50 -3.60
C ALA A 174 13.50 -0.32 -3.86
N THR A 175 13.09 0.88 -4.30
CA THR A 175 11.70 1.17 -4.67
C THR A 175 11.25 0.34 -5.88
N ALA A 176 12.11 0.12 -6.86
CA ALA A 176 11.80 -0.72 -8.01
C ALA A 176 11.74 -2.21 -7.65
N LYS A 177 12.67 -2.68 -6.82
CA LYS A 177 12.78 -4.10 -6.45
C LYS A 177 11.68 -4.62 -5.52
N GLN A 178 10.79 -3.77 -5.04
CA GLN A 178 9.59 -4.25 -4.35
C GLN A 178 8.63 -5.03 -5.27
N PHE A 179 8.73 -4.82 -6.58
CA PHE A 179 7.96 -5.53 -7.59
C PHE A 179 8.64 -6.87 -7.89
N PRO A 180 7.97 -8.03 -7.65
CA PRO A 180 8.60 -9.35 -7.75
C PRO A 180 9.18 -9.67 -9.12
N GLU A 181 8.63 -9.05 -10.16
CA GLU A 181 9.11 -9.19 -11.53
C GLU A 181 10.42 -8.46 -11.82
N VAL A 182 10.86 -7.54 -10.93
CA VAL A 182 12.10 -6.77 -11.08
C VAL A 182 13.25 -7.44 -10.34
N GLN A 183 14.15 -8.06 -11.06
CA GLN A 183 15.37 -8.68 -10.53
C GLN A 183 16.56 -7.73 -10.57
N GLN A 184 16.67 -6.95 -11.65
CA GLN A 184 17.76 -6.00 -11.87
C GLN A 184 17.22 -4.66 -12.36
N VAL A 185 17.87 -3.56 -11.96
CA VAL A 185 17.56 -2.21 -12.43
C VAL A 185 18.74 -1.65 -13.22
N ARG A 186 18.44 -1.09 -14.38
CA ARG A 186 19.39 -0.40 -15.27
C ARG A 186 18.90 1.01 -15.51
N PHE A 187 19.83 1.97 -15.51
CA PHE A 187 19.56 3.38 -15.80
C PHE A 187 20.05 3.77 -17.19
N LEU A 188 19.29 4.64 -17.85
CA LEU A 188 19.68 5.27 -19.09
C LEU A 188 19.45 6.80 -19.02
N PRO A 189 20.37 7.62 -19.52
CA PRO A 189 21.68 7.22 -20.04
C PRO A 189 22.55 6.57 -18.95
N GLU A 190 23.57 5.81 -19.34
CA GLU A 190 24.38 5.03 -18.37
C GLU A 190 25.22 5.92 -17.43
N GLU A 191 25.45 7.16 -17.80
CA GLU A 191 26.19 8.15 -17.02
C GLU A 191 25.38 8.72 -15.86
N ILE A 192 24.06 8.52 -15.86
CA ILE A 192 23.19 9.06 -14.80
C ILE A 192 23.44 8.32 -13.48
N PHE A 193 23.45 9.05 -12.37
CA PHE A 193 23.82 8.53 -11.05
C PHE A 193 25.22 7.89 -11.00
N GLN A 194 26.15 8.38 -11.79
CA GLN A 194 27.57 8.03 -11.70
C GLN A 194 28.31 9.08 -10.87
N PRO A 195 29.28 8.68 -10.02
CA PRO A 195 30.08 9.59 -9.22
C PRO A 195 31.08 10.39 -10.06
#